data_06c56f68bc35b15eda9e20f12bafcc05
#
_entry.id   06c56f68bc35b15eda9e20f12bafcc05
#
_cell.length_a   1.000
_cell.length_b   1.000
_cell.length_c   1.000
_cell.angle_alpha   90.00
_cell.angle_beta   90.00
_cell.angle_gamma   90.00
#
_symmetry.space_group_name_H-M   'P 1'
#
loop_
_entity.id
_entity.type
_entity.pdbx_description
1 polymer ?
#
loop_
_entity_poly.entity_id
_entity_poly.type
_entity_poly.pdbx_seq_one_letter_code
_entity_poly.pdbx_strand_id
1 'polypeptide(L)'
;SNAFGYNNTASGNYTNAIGYNNQAQAFAASAIGYQNRATASAVSASAVGRSNEVSNEYANAFGALNKASGSSSSAFGVNNNASGSFASALGYQNTTAGYLGSAVGASNNASANYASAFGYGNAASGYVGNAIGSMNTASGSYASAVGYKNTASGVKSNAIGNENTASEEYTN
;
A
#
# COMPACT_ATOMS: atom_id res chain seq x y z
N SER A 1 -14.12 12.42 -22.40
CA SER A 1 -14.05 12.77 -20.97
C SER A 1 -15.46 13.02 -20.46
N ASN A 2 -15.77 12.52 -19.28
CA ASN A 2 -17.07 12.67 -18.65
C ASN A 2 -16.91 13.31 -17.27
N ALA A 3 -17.61 14.43 -17.02
CA ALA A 3 -17.73 15.02 -15.68
C ALA A 3 -19.23 15.04 -15.31
N PHE A 4 -19.61 14.29 -14.29
CA PHE A 4 -21.00 14.15 -13.88
C PHE A 4 -21.17 14.35 -12.38
N GLY A 5 -22.09 15.23 -11.97
CA GLY A 5 -22.35 15.59 -10.59
C GLY A 5 -22.00 17.04 -10.27
N TYR A 6 -21.35 17.32 -9.12
CA TYR A 6 -21.03 18.68 -8.68
C TYR A 6 -19.51 18.91 -8.61
N ASN A 7 -19.02 19.96 -9.26
CA ASN A 7 -17.63 20.43 -9.23
C ASN A 7 -16.59 19.34 -9.59
N ASN A 8 -16.89 18.48 -10.57
CA ASN A 8 -15.96 17.47 -11.05
C ASN A 8 -15.12 18.00 -12.21
N THR A 9 -13.84 17.59 -12.29
CA THR A 9 -12.91 17.96 -13.37
C THR A 9 -12.40 16.71 -14.08
N ALA A 10 -12.72 16.57 -15.37
CA ALA A 10 -12.24 15.52 -16.27
C ALA A 10 -11.44 16.15 -17.40
N SER A 11 -10.12 16.35 -17.24
CA SER A 11 -9.30 17.13 -18.17
C SER A 11 -8.41 16.27 -19.10
N GLY A 12 -8.16 15.00 -18.78
CA GLY A 12 -7.47 14.07 -19.66
C GLY A 12 -8.38 13.44 -20.72
N ASN A 13 -7.82 12.79 -21.73
CA ASN A 13 -8.60 12.02 -22.69
C ASN A 13 -9.13 10.72 -22.06
N TYR A 14 -10.38 10.36 -22.37
CA TYR A 14 -11.07 9.15 -21.85
C TYR A 14 -11.23 9.11 -20.34
N THR A 15 -11.19 10.25 -19.67
CA THR A 15 -11.32 10.35 -18.21
C THR A 15 -12.78 10.33 -17.75
N ASN A 16 -12.97 9.86 -16.50
CA ASN A 16 -14.25 9.93 -15.81
C ASN A 16 -14.08 10.60 -14.44
N ALA A 17 -14.78 11.69 -14.20
CA ALA A 17 -14.88 12.36 -12.91
C ALA A 17 -16.35 12.40 -12.50
N ILE A 18 -16.77 11.56 -11.56
CA ILE A 18 -18.19 11.33 -11.25
C ILE A 18 -18.44 11.46 -9.74
N GLY A 19 -19.41 12.30 -9.37
CA GLY A 19 -19.83 12.52 -7.99
C GLY A 19 -19.64 13.96 -7.51
N TYR A 20 -18.89 14.19 -6.44
CA TYR A 20 -18.66 15.50 -5.86
C TYR A 20 -17.17 15.82 -5.77
N ASN A 21 -16.73 16.91 -6.40
CA ASN A 21 -15.38 17.46 -6.32
C ASN A 21 -14.25 16.45 -6.68
N ASN A 22 -14.48 15.58 -7.68
CA ASN A 22 -13.48 14.64 -8.16
C ASN A 22 -12.62 15.23 -9.28
N GLN A 23 -11.35 14.82 -9.38
CA GLN A 23 -10.41 15.27 -10.39
C GLN A 23 -9.79 14.07 -11.12
N ALA A 24 -10.01 13.94 -12.43
CA ALA A 24 -9.40 12.96 -13.31
C ALA A 24 -8.60 13.67 -14.39
N GLN A 25 -7.27 13.70 -14.31
CA GLN A 25 -6.41 14.54 -15.15
C GLN A 25 -5.59 13.79 -16.18
N ALA A 26 -5.24 12.52 -15.94
CA ALA A 26 -4.44 11.73 -16.87
C ALA A 26 -5.29 10.98 -17.91
N PHE A 27 -4.65 10.48 -18.99
CA PHE A 27 -5.30 9.64 -19.99
C PHE A 27 -5.94 8.40 -19.34
N ALA A 28 -7.20 8.13 -19.69
CA ALA A 28 -8.01 7.00 -19.21
C ALA A 28 -8.13 6.88 -17.67
N ALA A 29 -7.87 7.96 -16.93
CA ALA A 29 -8.01 7.97 -15.48
C ALA A 29 -9.46 8.09 -15.02
N SER A 30 -9.77 7.53 -13.86
CA SER A 30 -11.08 7.61 -13.24
C SER A 30 -11.00 8.14 -11.80
N ALA A 31 -11.86 9.12 -11.45
CA ALA A 31 -12.04 9.62 -10.11
C ALA A 31 -13.56 9.64 -9.79
N ILE A 32 -14.01 8.73 -8.91
CA ILE A 32 -15.44 8.46 -8.72
C ILE A 32 -15.79 8.47 -7.23
N GLY A 33 -16.79 9.29 -6.85
CA GLY A 33 -17.29 9.41 -5.49
C GLY A 33 -17.15 10.82 -4.93
N TYR A 34 -16.44 10.99 -3.83
CA TYR A 34 -16.30 12.27 -3.12
C TYR A 34 -14.83 12.66 -2.96
N GLN A 35 -14.40 13.77 -3.55
CA GLN A 35 -13.05 14.35 -3.43
C GLN A 35 -11.90 13.40 -3.82
N ASN A 36 -12.10 12.50 -4.78
CA ASN A 36 -11.04 11.66 -5.28
C ASN A 36 -10.18 12.38 -6.32
N ARG A 37 -8.89 12.03 -6.38
CA ARG A 37 -7.93 12.66 -7.27
C ARG A 37 -7.07 11.65 -8.02
N ALA A 38 -7.15 11.68 -9.35
CA ALA A 38 -6.20 11.04 -10.24
C ALA A 38 -5.37 12.13 -10.94
N THR A 39 -4.09 12.23 -10.59
CA THR A 39 -3.20 13.32 -11.07
C THR A 39 -2.84 13.18 -12.54
N ALA A 40 -2.13 14.15 -13.10
CA ALA A 40 -1.72 14.15 -14.51
C ALA A 40 -0.78 12.99 -14.90
N SER A 41 -0.09 12.38 -13.96
CA SER A 41 0.76 11.19 -14.19
C SER A 41 0.03 9.86 -13.99
N ALA A 42 -1.23 9.88 -13.51
CA ALA A 42 -2.01 8.70 -13.17
C ALA A 42 -2.70 8.07 -14.40
N VAL A 43 -1.93 7.75 -15.43
CA VAL A 43 -2.44 7.12 -16.66
C VAL A 43 -3.10 5.78 -16.34
N SER A 44 -4.34 5.58 -16.83
CA SER A 44 -5.14 4.38 -16.60
C SER A 44 -5.33 4.01 -15.12
N ALA A 45 -5.28 5.00 -14.24
CA ALA A 45 -5.40 4.82 -12.80
C ALA A 45 -6.83 5.08 -12.31
N SER A 46 -7.18 4.51 -11.16
CA SER A 46 -8.53 4.64 -10.59
C SER A 46 -8.51 5.07 -9.14
N ALA A 47 -9.20 6.16 -8.80
CA ALA A 47 -9.47 6.62 -7.44
C ALA A 47 -10.99 6.57 -7.19
N VAL A 48 -11.45 5.65 -6.35
CA VAL A 48 -12.89 5.40 -6.15
C VAL A 48 -13.25 5.38 -4.68
N GLY A 49 -14.26 6.14 -4.29
CA GLY A 49 -14.75 6.23 -2.92
C GLY A 49 -14.64 7.65 -2.36
N ARG A 50 -13.93 7.85 -1.25
CA ARG A 50 -13.79 9.15 -0.60
C ARG A 50 -12.34 9.57 -0.38
N SER A 51 -11.95 10.70 -0.92
CA SER A 51 -10.63 11.33 -0.67
C SER A 51 -9.45 10.40 -0.97
N ASN A 52 -9.58 9.56 -2.01
CA ASN A 52 -8.48 8.73 -2.47
C ASN A 52 -7.62 9.50 -3.46
N GLU A 53 -6.31 9.24 -3.46
CA GLU A 53 -5.35 9.81 -4.39
C GLU A 53 -4.58 8.75 -5.13
N VAL A 54 -4.51 8.86 -6.47
CA VAL A 54 -3.61 8.09 -7.32
C VAL A 54 -2.73 9.05 -8.11
N SER A 55 -1.43 8.79 -8.16
CA SER A 55 -0.49 9.73 -8.75
C SER A 55 0.53 9.12 -9.72
N ASN A 56 0.36 7.85 -10.07
CA ASN A 56 1.21 7.20 -11.07
C ASN A 56 0.39 6.24 -11.96
N GLU A 57 0.99 5.79 -13.03
CA GLU A 57 0.34 4.91 -14.01
C GLU A 57 -0.14 3.59 -13.40
N TYR A 58 -1.31 3.14 -13.83
CA TYR A 58 -1.97 1.90 -13.37
C TYR A 58 -2.18 1.81 -11.86
N ALA A 59 -2.02 2.90 -11.12
CA ALA A 59 -2.24 2.92 -9.67
C ALA A 59 -3.75 2.88 -9.34
N ASN A 60 -4.11 2.17 -8.28
CA ASN A 60 -5.51 2.02 -7.88
C ASN A 60 -5.70 2.30 -6.40
N ALA A 61 -6.68 3.14 -6.06
CA ALA A 61 -7.05 3.45 -4.69
C ALA A 61 -8.58 3.36 -4.52
N PHE A 62 -9.04 2.45 -3.65
CA PHE A 62 -10.45 2.18 -3.42
C PHE A 62 -10.79 2.23 -1.93
N GLY A 63 -11.84 2.97 -1.57
CA GLY A 63 -12.31 3.11 -0.20
C GLY A 63 -12.22 4.54 0.30
N ALA A 64 -11.51 4.79 1.41
CA ALA A 64 -11.41 6.14 1.95
C ALA A 64 -9.97 6.51 2.35
N LEU A 65 -9.53 7.71 1.96
CA LEU A 65 -8.22 8.26 2.36
C LEU A 65 -7.01 7.40 1.92
N ASN A 66 -7.17 6.57 0.89
CA ASN A 66 -6.08 5.75 0.39
C ASN A 66 -5.20 6.54 -0.59
N LYS A 67 -3.90 6.24 -0.57
CA LYS A 67 -2.92 6.82 -1.48
C LYS A 67 -2.16 5.72 -2.22
N ALA A 68 -2.26 5.68 -3.55
CA ALA A 68 -1.48 4.80 -4.40
C ALA A 68 -0.58 5.66 -5.31
N SER A 69 0.70 5.75 -4.98
CA SER A 69 1.65 6.64 -5.66
C SER A 69 2.80 5.90 -6.38
N GLY A 70 2.94 4.61 -6.19
CA GLY A 70 3.83 3.78 -7.01
C GLY A 70 3.20 3.38 -8.34
N SER A 71 4.00 3.13 -9.37
CA SER A 71 3.51 2.57 -10.64
C SER A 71 2.88 1.19 -10.38
N SER A 72 1.69 0.95 -10.91
CA SER A 72 0.92 -0.29 -10.69
C SER A 72 0.66 -0.63 -9.22
N SER A 73 0.67 0.35 -8.34
CA SER A 73 0.41 0.15 -6.91
C SER A 73 -1.08 0.08 -6.60
N SER A 74 -1.43 -0.59 -5.50
CA SER A 74 -2.81 -0.79 -5.07
C SER A 74 -3.00 -0.44 -3.60
N ALA A 75 -3.96 0.44 -3.28
CA ALA A 75 -4.32 0.82 -1.92
C ALA A 75 -5.83 0.64 -1.72
N PHE A 76 -6.25 -0.35 -0.94
CA PHE A 76 -7.65 -0.73 -0.76
C PHE A 76 -8.06 -0.73 0.71
N GLY A 77 -9.14 -0.04 1.04
CA GLY A 77 -9.68 0.04 2.39
C GLY A 77 -9.69 1.45 2.94
N VAL A 78 -9.07 1.69 4.10
CA VAL A 78 -9.07 3.02 4.73
C VAL A 78 -7.65 3.41 5.15
N ASN A 79 -7.22 4.59 4.70
CA ASN A 79 -5.95 5.21 5.08
C ASN A 79 -4.71 4.36 4.77
N ASN A 80 -4.73 3.62 3.65
CA ASN A 80 -3.58 2.83 3.19
C ASN A 80 -2.68 3.66 2.28
N ASN A 81 -1.37 3.43 2.35
CA ASN A 81 -0.37 4.10 1.51
C ASN A 81 0.50 3.09 0.76
N ALA A 82 0.30 2.97 -0.54
CA ALA A 82 1.09 2.14 -1.44
C ALA A 82 1.98 3.02 -2.32
N SER A 83 3.23 3.23 -1.90
CA SER A 83 4.17 4.13 -2.57
C SER A 83 5.27 3.42 -3.38
N GLY A 84 5.52 2.15 -3.13
CA GLY A 84 6.41 1.34 -3.95
C GLY A 84 5.78 0.94 -5.28
N SER A 85 6.56 0.75 -6.34
CA SER A 85 6.06 0.19 -7.58
C SER A 85 5.62 -1.26 -7.38
N PHE A 86 4.45 -1.62 -7.94
CA PHE A 86 3.77 -2.91 -7.75
C PHE A 86 3.45 -3.25 -6.29
N ALA A 87 3.46 -2.26 -5.40
CA ALA A 87 3.16 -2.45 -3.99
C ALA A 87 1.66 -2.57 -3.72
N SER A 88 1.30 -3.36 -2.71
CA SER A 88 -0.09 -3.60 -2.31
C SER A 88 -0.32 -3.31 -0.83
N ALA A 89 -1.23 -2.38 -0.51
CA ALA A 89 -1.63 -2.04 0.85
C ALA A 89 -3.15 -2.25 1.00
N LEU A 90 -3.56 -3.24 1.78
CA LEU A 90 -4.96 -3.64 1.91
C LEU A 90 -5.42 -3.66 3.38
N GLY A 91 -6.53 -2.99 3.67
CA GLY A 91 -7.17 -2.98 4.99
C GLY A 91 -7.18 -1.61 5.64
N TYR A 92 -6.57 -1.43 6.80
CA TYR A 92 -6.61 -0.19 7.56
C TYR A 92 -5.20 0.29 7.94
N GLN A 93 -4.82 1.51 7.55
CA GLN A 93 -3.55 2.14 7.92
C GLN A 93 -2.29 1.33 7.56
N ASN A 94 -2.32 0.57 6.47
CA ASN A 94 -1.14 -0.15 6.01
C ASN A 94 -0.25 0.73 5.13
N THR A 95 1.06 0.53 5.20
CA THR A 95 2.06 1.25 4.40
C THR A 95 2.96 0.26 3.66
N THR A 96 3.14 0.49 2.35
CA THR A 96 4.08 -0.26 1.52
C THR A 96 4.93 0.70 0.71
N ALA A 97 6.24 0.74 0.99
CA ALA A 97 7.17 1.61 0.28
C ALA A 97 8.16 0.82 -0.60
N GLY A 98 8.36 -0.44 -0.31
CA GLY A 98 9.25 -1.31 -1.08
C GLY A 98 8.68 -1.72 -2.44
N TYR A 99 9.55 -1.94 -3.42
CA TYR A 99 9.22 -2.55 -4.70
C TYR A 99 8.62 -3.95 -4.46
N LEU A 100 7.45 -4.24 -5.03
CA LEU A 100 6.68 -5.47 -4.78
C LEU A 100 6.40 -5.76 -3.29
N GLY A 101 6.36 -4.72 -2.46
CA GLY A 101 5.99 -4.84 -1.04
C GLY A 101 4.51 -5.14 -0.84
N SER A 102 4.17 -5.90 0.19
CA SER A 102 2.77 -6.23 0.52
C SER A 102 2.48 -6.01 2.00
N ALA A 103 1.46 -5.21 2.32
CA ALA A 103 0.96 -5.01 3.69
C ALA A 103 -0.55 -5.22 3.73
N VAL A 104 -1.00 -6.21 4.52
CA VAL A 104 -2.40 -6.63 4.56
C VAL A 104 -2.87 -6.78 6.01
N GLY A 105 -4.01 -6.18 6.34
CA GLY A 105 -4.59 -6.20 7.66
C GLY A 105 -4.70 -4.81 8.26
N ALA A 106 -4.13 -4.57 9.45
CA ALA A 106 -4.18 -3.24 10.07
C ALA A 106 -2.82 -2.80 10.61
N SER A 107 -2.44 -1.55 10.31
CA SER A 107 -1.23 -0.90 10.80
C SER A 107 0.08 -1.64 10.47
N ASN A 108 0.11 -2.36 9.36
CA ASN A 108 1.32 -3.06 8.90
C ASN A 108 2.21 -2.15 8.04
N ASN A 109 3.52 -2.37 8.13
CA ASN A 109 4.52 -1.62 7.36
C ASN A 109 5.48 -2.57 6.63
N ALA A 110 5.40 -2.61 5.30
CA ALA A 110 6.33 -3.34 4.43
C ALA A 110 7.20 -2.33 3.67
N SER A 111 8.31 -1.88 4.27
CA SER A 111 9.11 -0.77 3.74
C SER A 111 10.26 -1.18 2.83
N ALA A 112 10.72 -2.41 2.90
CA ALA A 112 11.80 -2.91 2.04
C ALA A 112 11.26 -3.57 0.77
N ASN A 113 12.13 -3.72 -0.25
CA ASN A 113 11.79 -4.43 -1.47
C ASN A 113 11.47 -5.90 -1.17
N TYR A 114 10.40 -6.40 -1.80
CA TYR A 114 9.86 -7.75 -1.63
C TYR A 114 9.42 -8.09 -0.20
N ALA A 115 9.28 -7.09 0.67
CA ALA A 115 8.87 -7.31 2.06
C ALA A 115 7.37 -7.60 2.17
N SER A 116 7.01 -8.43 3.14
CA SER A 116 5.61 -8.80 3.42
C SER A 116 5.26 -8.60 4.89
N ALA A 117 4.20 -7.86 5.17
CA ALA A 117 3.69 -7.62 6.51
C ALA A 117 2.18 -7.94 6.56
N PHE A 118 1.80 -9.02 7.26
CA PHE A 118 0.43 -9.52 7.30
C PHE A 118 -0.11 -9.65 8.72
N GLY A 119 -1.26 -9.04 9.00
CA GLY A 119 -1.96 -9.14 10.27
C GLY A 119 -2.13 -7.79 10.96
N TYR A 120 -1.61 -7.60 12.16
CA TYR A 120 -1.73 -6.36 12.93
C TYR A 120 -0.38 -5.84 13.41
N GLY A 121 -0.06 -4.60 13.08
CA GLY A 121 1.10 -3.91 13.62
C GLY A 121 2.46 -4.54 13.28
N ASN A 122 2.56 -5.28 12.17
CA ASN A 122 3.80 -5.92 11.76
C ASN A 122 4.71 -4.97 10.97
N ALA A 123 6.03 -5.09 11.15
CA ALA A 123 7.04 -4.33 10.45
C ALA A 123 8.01 -5.24 9.70
N ALA A 124 7.99 -5.19 8.36
CA ALA A 124 8.92 -5.90 7.49
C ALA A 124 9.82 -4.87 6.77
N SER A 125 10.99 -4.61 7.33
CA SER A 125 11.97 -3.62 6.84
C SER A 125 13.25 -4.24 6.28
N GLY A 126 13.43 -5.54 6.38
CA GLY A 126 14.51 -6.28 5.73
C GLY A 126 14.17 -6.62 4.28
N TYR A 127 15.18 -6.63 3.39
CA TYR A 127 15.04 -7.11 2.02
C TYR A 127 14.50 -8.55 2.01
N VAL A 128 13.38 -8.80 1.31
CA VAL A 128 12.64 -10.08 1.36
C VAL A 128 12.23 -10.47 2.80
N GLY A 129 12.03 -9.50 3.68
CA GLY A 129 11.63 -9.74 5.07
C GLY A 129 10.15 -10.08 5.18
N ASN A 130 9.80 -11.02 6.08
CA ASN A 130 8.42 -11.42 6.31
C ASN A 130 8.03 -11.24 7.79
N ALA A 131 7.02 -10.43 8.06
CA ALA A 131 6.47 -10.22 9.39
C ALA A 131 4.98 -10.59 9.39
N ILE A 132 4.61 -11.68 10.04
CA ILE A 132 3.27 -12.28 9.93
C ILE A 132 2.68 -12.56 11.32
N GLY A 133 1.47 -12.08 11.56
CA GLY A 133 0.75 -12.25 12.82
C GLY A 133 0.47 -10.92 13.50
N SER A 134 0.95 -10.71 14.73
CA SER A 134 0.72 -9.47 15.45
C SER A 134 2.00 -8.92 16.06
N MET A 135 2.32 -7.65 15.79
CA MET A 135 3.44 -6.91 16.38
C MET A 135 4.82 -7.56 16.11
N ASN A 136 4.99 -8.27 14.99
CA ASN A 136 6.26 -8.87 14.61
C ASN A 136 7.15 -7.88 13.86
N THR A 137 8.47 -8.00 14.03
CA THR A 137 9.47 -7.18 13.33
C THR A 137 10.47 -8.08 12.60
N ALA A 138 10.53 -7.98 11.27
CA ALA A 138 11.51 -8.65 10.42
C ALA A 138 12.40 -7.58 9.76
N SER A 139 13.54 -7.28 10.37
CA SER A 139 14.47 -6.22 9.92
C SER A 139 15.73 -6.76 9.25
N GLY A 140 16.09 -8.01 9.47
CA GLY A 140 17.19 -8.66 8.75
C GLY A 140 16.84 -8.98 7.30
N SER A 141 17.81 -8.96 6.39
CA SER A 141 17.60 -9.44 5.02
C SER A 141 17.26 -10.92 5.02
N TYR A 142 16.19 -11.30 4.29
CA TYR A 142 15.63 -12.67 4.26
C TYR A 142 15.16 -13.18 5.63
N ALA A 143 14.88 -12.29 6.59
CA ALA A 143 14.43 -12.66 7.92
C ALA A 143 12.91 -12.91 7.95
N SER A 144 12.49 -13.81 8.86
CA SER A 144 11.08 -14.09 9.09
C SER A 144 10.72 -13.97 10.56
N ALA A 145 9.71 -13.15 10.89
CA ALA A 145 9.14 -13.02 12.23
C ALA A 145 7.66 -13.41 12.18
N VAL A 146 7.29 -14.52 12.81
CA VAL A 146 5.94 -15.11 12.67
C VAL A 146 5.33 -15.43 14.03
N GLY A 147 4.13 -14.95 14.28
CA GLY A 147 3.38 -15.17 15.52
C GLY A 147 3.03 -13.89 16.25
N TYR A 148 3.46 -13.74 17.50
CA TYR A 148 3.18 -12.57 18.31
C TYR A 148 4.45 -11.96 18.89
N LYS A 149 4.70 -10.67 18.62
CA LYS A 149 5.84 -9.90 19.14
C LYS A 149 7.22 -10.55 18.92
N ASN A 150 7.42 -11.23 17.78
CA ASN A 150 8.72 -11.77 17.44
C ASN A 150 9.60 -10.73 16.73
N THR A 151 10.92 -10.80 16.95
CA THR A 151 11.91 -9.94 16.31
C THR A 151 12.97 -10.79 15.63
N ALA A 152 13.07 -10.69 14.29
CA ALA A 152 14.09 -11.34 13.48
C ALA A 152 14.96 -10.23 12.83
N SER A 153 16.12 -9.94 13.43
CA SER A 153 17.01 -8.86 13.02
C SER A 153 18.31 -9.33 12.36
N GLY A 154 18.72 -10.55 12.57
CA GLY A 154 19.86 -11.16 11.87
C GLY A 154 19.55 -11.47 10.39
N VAL A 155 20.56 -11.50 9.55
CA VAL A 155 20.41 -11.94 8.15
C VAL A 155 20.00 -13.40 8.09
N LYS A 156 18.93 -13.70 7.34
CA LYS A 156 18.33 -15.05 7.25
C LYS A 156 17.90 -15.65 8.59
N SER A 157 17.61 -14.82 9.58
CA SER A 157 17.14 -15.25 10.88
C SER A 157 15.63 -15.52 10.88
N ASN A 158 15.19 -16.46 11.73
CA ASN A 158 13.78 -16.75 11.90
C ASN A 158 13.39 -16.68 13.39
N ALA A 159 12.40 -15.88 13.74
CA ALA A 159 11.82 -15.80 15.06
C ALA A 159 10.33 -16.19 14.95
N ILE A 160 9.99 -17.37 15.45
CA ILE A 160 8.64 -17.96 15.29
C ILE A 160 8.07 -18.33 16.65
N GLY A 161 6.83 -17.89 16.91
CA GLY A 161 6.10 -18.19 18.14
C GLY A 161 5.65 -16.93 18.88
N ASN A 162 6.02 -16.80 20.15
CA ASN A 162 5.60 -15.71 21.01
C ASN A 162 6.82 -15.06 21.70
N GLU A 163 7.04 -13.77 21.44
CA GLU A 163 8.07 -12.94 22.07
C GLU A 163 9.52 -13.47 21.89
N ASN A 164 9.81 -14.11 20.74
CA ASN A 164 11.15 -14.59 20.41
C ASN A 164 12.00 -13.52 19.73
N THR A 165 13.31 -13.59 19.94
CA THR A 165 14.29 -12.74 19.28
C THR A 165 15.37 -13.60 18.61
N ALA A 166 15.58 -13.41 17.31
CA ALA A 166 16.65 -14.00 16.52
C ALA A 166 17.51 -12.87 15.94
N SER A 167 18.64 -12.57 16.57
CA SER A 167 19.49 -11.41 16.26
C SER A 167 20.78 -11.75 15.49
N GLU A 168 21.23 -12.98 15.58
CA GLU A 168 22.42 -13.45 14.88
C GLU A 168 22.10 -13.91 13.47
N GLU A 169 23.10 -13.94 12.61
CA GLU A 169 22.99 -14.46 11.26
C GLU A 169 22.68 -15.97 11.27
N TYR A 170 21.72 -16.44 10.45
CA TYR A 170 21.26 -17.84 10.36
C TYR A 170 20.66 -18.41 11.68
N THR A 171 20.15 -17.59 12.59
CA THR A 171 19.46 -18.07 13.80
C THR A 171 17.99 -18.40 13.55
N ASN A 172 17.52 -19.43 14.28
CA ASN A 172 16.12 -19.87 14.31
C ASN A 172 15.58 -19.86 15.73
#